data_75d2c2c14c0fa2c7fe6d01aa635d527c
#
_entry.id   75d2c2c14c0fa2c7fe6d01aa635d527c
#
_cell.length_a   1.000
_cell.length_b   1.000
_cell.length_c   1.000
_cell.angle_alpha   90.00
_cell.angle_beta   90.00
_cell.angle_gamma   90.00
#
_symmetry.space_group_name_H-M   'P 1'
#
loop_
_entity.id
_entity.type
_entity.pdbx_description
1 polymer ?
#
loop_
_entity_poly.entity_id
_entity_poly.type
_entity_poly.pdbx_seq_one_letter_code
_entity_poly.pdbx_strand_id
1 'polypeptide(L)'
;MSDKLPFAVGDYVVYPAHGVGRVDGLETQEIAGQELRLYIITFDSSRMTLRVPVNKVGNSGLRKLSSKKQMDSALITLKGRARVKRTMWSRRAQEYEAKINSGDPVSIAEVVRDLHRTATQPEQSFSERQICEAAFERLVDELAAIEKIDKDKASGKLEKLLQKAA
;
A
#
# COMPACT_ATOMS: atom_id res chain seq x y z
N MET A 1 29.10 -10.37 -14.70
CA MET A 1 28.06 -9.54 -14.07
C MET A 1 26.89 -10.42 -13.72
N SER A 2 26.63 -10.49 -12.42
CA SER A 2 25.49 -11.27 -11.99
C SER A 2 24.21 -10.48 -12.30
N ASP A 3 23.44 -10.94 -13.24
CA ASP A 3 22.10 -10.46 -13.50
C ASP A 3 21.18 -10.89 -12.35
N LYS A 4 21.50 -10.42 -11.15
CA LYS A 4 20.63 -10.70 -10.00
C LYS A 4 19.34 -9.92 -10.20
N LEU A 5 18.31 -10.65 -10.52
CA LEU A 5 16.96 -10.09 -10.57
C LEU A 5 16.55 -9.68 -9.15
N PRO A 6 16.07 -8.45 -8.97
CA PRO A 6 15.68 -7.98 -7.63
C PRO A 6 14.51 -8.75 -7.03
N PHE A 7 13.67 -9.36 -7.87
CA PHE A 7 12.51 -10.14 -7.42
C PHE A 7 12.48 -11.48 -8.14
N ALA A 8 11.89 -12.48 -7.48
CA ALA A 8 11.65 -13.80 -8.04
C ALA A 8 10.15 -13.99 -8.35
N VAL A 9 9.86 -14.89 -9.27
CA VAL A 9 8.47 -15.27 -9.56
C VAL A 9 7.82 -15.83 -8.30
N GLY A 10 6.63 -15.34 -7.99
CA GLY A 10 5.90 -15.69 -6.77
C GLY A 10 6.08 -14.69 -5.62
N ASP A 11 7.04 -13.77 -5.72
CA ASP A 11 7.25 -12.76 -4.68
C ASP A 11 6.10 -11.76 -4.66
N TYR A 12 5.72 -11.36 -3.45
CA TYR A 12 4.85 -10.22 -3.26
C TYR A 12 5.66 -8.94 -3.24
N VAL A 13 5.15 -7.93 -3.91
CA VAL A 13 5.82 -6.63 -4.05
C VAL A 13 4.79 -5.52 -3.81
N VAL A 14 5.29 -4.33 -3.50
CA VAL A 14 4.44 -3.14 -3.35
C VAL A 14 4.83 -2.12 -4.40
N TYR A 15 3.85 -1.73 -5.20
CA TYR A 15 3.97 -0.62 -6.13
C TYR A 15 3.27 0.59 -5.51
N PRO A 16 3.97 1.70 -5.27
CA PRO A 16 3.40 2.80 -4.49
C PRO A 16 2.05 3.31 -4.98
N ALA A 17 1.85 3.35 -6.29
CA ALA A 17 0.60 3.85 -6.87
C ALA A 17 -0.54 2.83 -6.83
N HIS A 18 -0.25 1.53 -6.70
CA HIS A 18 -1.26 0.47 -6.84
C HIS A 18 -1.34 -0.51 -5.67
N GLY A 19 -0.39 -0.45 -4.74
CA GLY A 19 -0.39 -1.32 -3.57
C GLY A 19 0.28 -2.66 -3.81
N VAL A 20 -0.22 -3.71 -3.15
CA VAL A 20 0.38 -5.04 -3.17
C VAL A 20 0.05 -5.79 -4.46
N GLY A 21 1.08 -6.31 -5.10
CA GLY A 21 0.95 -7.19 -6.24
C GLY A 21 1.83 -8.42 -6.08
N ARG A 22 1.69 -9.36 -6.98
CA ARG A 22 2.52 -10.56 -7.02
C ARG A 22 3.23 -10.67 -8.36
N VAL A 23 4.49 -11.02 -8.32
CA VAL A 23 5.27 -11.29 -9.53
C VAL A 23 4.84 -12.64 -10.09
N ASP A 24 4.07 -12.63 -11.18
CA ASP A 24 3.58 -13.84 -11.81
C ASP A 24 4.57 -14.45 -12.79
N GLY A 25 5.43 -13.64 -13.38
CA GLY A 25 6.37 -14.14 -14.35
C GLY A 25 7.36 -13.08 -14.80
N LEU A 26 8.25 -13.54 -15.67
CA LEU A 26 9.25 -12.71 -16.34
C LEU A 26 9.10 -12.93 -17.83
N GLU A 27 8.80 -11.88 -18.56
CA GLU A 27 8.60 -11.93 -20.00
C GLU A 27 9.77 -11.23 -20.71
N THR A 28 10.21 -11.81 -21.80
CA THR A 28 11.22 -11.16 -22.66
C THR A 28 10.55 -10.69 -23.94
N GLN A 29 10.68 -9.40 -24.23
CA GLN A 29 10.18 -8.80 -25.45
C GLN A 29 11.34 -8.19 -26.26
N GLU A 30 11.27 -8.30 -27.56
CA GLU A 30 12.21 -7.65 -28.44
C GLU A 30 11.57 -6.39 -29.01
N ILE A 31 12.14 -5.23 -28.67
CA ILE A 31 11.65 -3.92 -29.11
C ILE A 31 12.82 -3.20 -29.80
N ALA A 32 12.64 -2.83 -31.05
CA ALA A 32 13.63 -2.10 -31.83
C ALA A 32 15.01 -2.79 -31.84
N GLY A 33 15.03 -4.12 -31.95
CA GLY A 33 16.26 -4.91 -31.98
C GLY A 33 16.92 -5.14 -30.62
N GLN A 34 16.31 -4.68 -29.53
CA GLN A 34 16.82 -4.88 -28.19
C GLN A 34 15.92 -5.81 -27.38
N GLU A 35 16.53 -6.74 -26.65
CA GLU A 35 15.84 -7.60 -25.71
C GLU A 35 15.51 -6.83 -24.45
N LEU A 36 14.23 -6.83 -24.07
CA LEU A 36 13.76 -6.19 -22.86
C LEU A 36 13.07 -7.23 -21.98
N ARG A 37 13.56 -7.38 -20.74
CA ARG A 37 12.93 -8.26 -19.77
C ARG A 37 11.95 -7.46 -18.92
N LEU A 38 10.76 -8.01 -18.73
CA LEU A 38 9.66 -7.36 -18.02
C LEU A 38 9.14 -8.28 -16.93
N TYR A 39 8.97 -7.71 -15.74
CA TYR A 39 8.20 -8.38 -14.70
C TYR A 39 6.71 -8.25 -15.01
N ILE A 40 5.99 -9.35 -14.90
CA ILE A 40 4.54 -9.36 -14.98
C ILE A 40 4.01 -9.38 -13.55
N ILE A 41 3.34 -8.30 -13.14
CA ILE A 41 2.85 -8.14 -11.78
C ILE A 41 1.33 -8.01 -11.81
N THR A 42 0.65 -8.87 -11.07
CA THR A 42 -0.81 -8.85 -10.93
C THR A 42 -1.21 -8.27 -9.59
N PHE A 43 -2.15 -7.33 -9.62
CA PHE A 43 -2.70 -6.68 -8.44
C PHE A 43 -4.13 -7.18 -8.23
N ASP A 44 -4.33 -8.02 -7.21
CA ASP A 44 -5.63 -8.64 -6.97
C ASP A 44 -6.73 -7.63 -6.67
N SER A 45 -6.41 -6.59 -5.88
CA SER A 45 -7.40 -5.60 -5.48
C SER A 45 -7.96 -4.77 -6.64
N SER A 46 -7.12 -4.44 -7.61
CA SER A 46 -7.51 -3.65 -8.78
C SER A 46 -7.74 -4.49 -10.02
N ARG A 47 -7.47 -5.79 -9.95
CA ARG A 47 -7.52 -6.72 -11.09
C ARG A 47 -6.71 -6.26 -12.28
N MET A 48 -5.61 -5.60 -12.00
CA MET A 48 -4.73 -5.01 -13.00
C MET A 48 -3.46 -5.83 -13.13
N THR A 49 -2.93 -5.89 -14.34
CA THR A 49 -1.64 -6.51 -14.62
C THR A 49 -0.71 -5.44 -15.19
N LEU A 50 0.45 -5.28 -14.56
CA LEU A 50 1.48 -4.37 -15.04
C LEU A 50 2.68 -5.15 -15.54
N ARG A 51 3.31 -4.60 -16.55
CA ARG A 51 4.59 -5.07 -17.06
C ARG A 51 5.64 -4.01 -16.78
N VAL A 52 6.58 -4.32 -15.89
CA VAL A 52 7.60 -3.38 -15.44
C VAL A 52 8.96 -3.84 -15.94
N PRO A 53 9.66 -3.03 -16.75
CA PRO A 53 11.00 -3.37 -17.19
C PRO A 53 11.95 -3.58 -16.01
N VAL A 54 12.73 -4.65 -16.05
CA VAL A 54 13.67 -5.00 -14.99
C VAL A 54 14.63 -3.85 -14.68
N ASN A 55 15.09 -3.15 -15.72
CA ASN A 55 16.01 -2.02 -15.57
C ASN A 55 15.37 -0.75 -15.00
N LYS A 56 14.03 -0.69 -14.94
CA LYS A 56 13.30 0.47 -14.38
C LYS A 56 12.71 0.22 -13.02
N VAL A 57 12.91 -0.95 -12.46
CA VAL A 57 12.37 -1.32 -11.14
C VAL A 57 12.78 -0.31 -10.06
N GLY A 58 14.05 0.09 -10.03
CA GLY A 58 14.55 1.05 -9.06
C GLY A 58 13.88 2.42 -9.14
N ASN A 59 13.55 2.88 -10.34
CA ASN A 59 12.93 4.18 -10.56
C ASN A 59 11.41 4.16 -10.35
N SER A 60 10.79 2.98 -10.44
CA SER A 60 9.34 2.84 -10.27
C SER A 60 8.88 2.90 -8.82
N GLY A 61 9.81 2.75 -7.87
CA GLY A 61 9.48 2.64 -6.46
C GLY A 61 9.00 1.26 -6.04
N LEU A 62 9.00 0.31 -6.95
CA LEU A 62 8.61 -1.07 -6.66
C LEU A 62 9.53 -1.64 -5.58
N ARG A 63 8.95 -2.17 -4.52
CA ARG A 63 9.70 -2.69 -3.37
C ARG A 63 9.14 -4.01 -2.88
N LYS A 64 9.93 -4.70 -2.08
CA LYS A 64 9.47 -5.88 -1.36
C LYS A 64 8.46 -5.48 -0.28
N LEU A 65 7.72 -6.45 0.24
CA LEU A 65 6.87 -6.22 1.39
C LEU A 65 7.68 -5.62 2.54
N SER A 66 7.04 -4.78 3.33
CA SER A 66 7.65 -4.22 4.54
C SER A 66 8.06 -5.34 5.50
N SER A 67 9.10 -5.11 6.28
CA SER A 67 9.47 -6.02 7.34
C SER A 67 8.37 -6.03 8.41
N LYS A 68 8.34 -7.10 9.19
CA LYS A 68 7.41 -7.20 10.31
C LYS A 68 7.56 -6.01 11.27
N LYS A 69 8.81 -5.56 11.49
CA LYS A 69 9.11 -4.41 12.33
C LYS A 69 8.49 -3.11 11.78
N GLN A 70 8.60 -2.88 10.48
CA GLN A 70 8.00 -1.72 9.84
C GLN A 70 6.46 -1.76 9.92
N MET A 71 5.88 -2.93 9.71
CA MET A 71 4.44 -3.09 9.83
C MET A 71 3.98 -2.91 11.27
N ASP A 72 4.73 -3.39 12.25
CA ASP A 72 4.42 -3.18 13.67
C ASP A 72 4.42 -1.68 14.00
N SER A 73 5.34 -0.91 13.44
CA SER A 73 5.37 0.55 13.60
C SER A 73 4.11 1.20 13.04
N ALA A 74 3.63 0.73 11.89
CA ALA A 74 2.37 1.20 11.32
C ALA A 74 1.18 0.87 12.22
N LEU A 75 1.14 -0.33 12.78
CA LEU A 75 0.07 -0.76 13.69
C LEU A 75 0.07 0.08 14.98
N ILE A 76 1.24 0.41 15.50
CA ILE A 76 1.37 1.30 16.67
C ILE A 76 0.83 2.70 16.32
N THR A 77 1.12 3.19 15.11
CA THR A 77 0.60 4.47 14.63
C THR A 77 -0.93 4.49 14.63
N LEU A 78 -1.57 3.39 14.25
CA LEU A 78 -3.04 3.29 14.24
C LEU A 78 -3.66 3.45 15.63
N LYS A 79 -2.91 3.10 16.67
CA LYS A 79 -3.39 3.24 18.07
C LYS A 79 -3.29 4.67 18.58
N GLY A 80 -2.61 5.54 17.86
CA GLY A 80 -2.43 6.94 18.25
C GLY A 80 -3.68 7.78 18.03
N ARG A 81 -3.68 8.96 18.60
CA ARG A 81 -4.77 9.92 18.42
C ARG A 81 -4.65 10.59 17.05
N ALA A 82 -5.79 10.89 16.44
CA ALA A 82 -5.84 11.62 15.19
C ALA A 82 -5.18 13.00 15.34
N ARG A 83 -4.37 13.35 14.34
CA ARG A 83 -3.70 14.66 14.28
C ARG A 83 -4.21 15.37 13.04
N VAL A 84 -5.29 16.13 13.20
CA VAL A 84 -5.92 16.83 12.09
C VAL A 84 -5.42 18.27 12.06
N LYS A 85 -4.79 18.66 10.96
CA LYS A 85 -4.34 20.03 10.74
C LYS A 85 -5.54 20.91 10.38
N ARG A 86 -5.50 22.18 10.83
CA ARG A 86 -6.55 23.18 10.53
C ARG A 86 -6.28 23.88 9.20
N THR A 87 -6.09 23.10 8.13
CA THR A 87 -5.90 23.63 6.78
C THR A 87 -7.10 23.30 5.91
N MET A 88 -7.20 23.94 4.75
CA MET A 88 -8.27 23.67 3.80
C MET A 88 -8.28 22.18 3.42
N TRP A 89 -9.48 21.63 3.25
CA TRP A 89 -9.63 20.21 2.90
C TRP A 89 -8.87 19.83 1.63
N SER A 90 -8.91 20.67 0.59
CA SER A 90 -8.21 20.36 -0.66
C SER A 90 -6.72 20.14 -0.46
N ARG A 91 -6.10 20.93 0.42
CA ARG A 91 -4.68 20.79 0.77
C ARG A 91 -4.42 19.54 1.60
N ARG A 92 -5.28 19.28 2.57
CA ARG A 92 -5.20 18.08 3.39
C ARG A 92 -5.36 16.82 2.55
N ALA A 93 -6.32 16.83 1.61
CA ALA A 93 -6.54 15.71 0.71
C ALA A 93 -5.30 15.40 -0.13
N GLN A 94 -4.63 16.43 -0.65
CA GLN A 94 -3.38 16.25 -1.38
C GLN A 94 -2.28 15.63 -0.52
N GLU A 95 -2.15 16.06 0.74
CA GLU A 95 -1.19 15.49 1.67
C GLU A 95 -1.49 14.03 1.98
N TYR A 96 -2.76 13.68 2.18
CA TYR A 96 -3.18 12.30 2.42
C TYR A 96 -2.90 11.42 1.20
N GLU A 97 -3.25 11.88 0.02
CA GLU A 97 -2.97 11.14 -1.21
C GLU A 97 -1.47 10.92 -1.43
N ALA A 98 -0.66 11.93 -1.13
CA ALA A 98 0.80 11.82 -1.21
C ALA A 98 1.32 10.76 -0.24
N LYS A 99 0.77 10.67 0.97
CA LYS A 99 1.14 9.64 1.94
C LYS A 99 0.76 8.24 1.47
N ILE A 100 -0.42 8.09 0.88
CA ILE A 100 -0.85 6.80 0.33
C ILE A 100 0.07 6.38 -0.82
N ASN A 101 0.35 7.29 -1.72
CA ASN A 101 1.18 7.04 -2.90
C ASN A 101 2.67 6.90 -2.58
N SER A 102 3.09 7.25 -1.38
CA SER A 102 4.48 7.01 -0.94
C SER A 102 4.78 5.52 -0.77
N GLY A 103 3.74 4.72 -0.55
CA GLY A 103 3.89 3.29 -0.30
C GLY A 103 4.44 2.94 1.07
N ASP A 104 4.70 3.93 1.93
CA ASP A 104 5.20 3.70 3.28
C ASP A 104 4.05 3.30 4.22
N PRO A 105 4.11 2.11 4.86
CA PRO A 105 3.01 1.66 5.73
C PRO A 105 2.72 2.61 6.89
N VAL A 106 3.74 3.23 7.48
CA VAL A 106 3.55 4.17 8.59
C VAL A 106 2.81 5.42 8.12
N SER A 107 3.18 5.98 6.96
CA SER A 107 2.49 7.14 6.38
C SER A 107 1.04 6.82 6.05
N ILE A 108 0.79 5.63 5.49
CA ILE A 108 -0.57 5.18 5.18
C ILE A 108 -1.38 4.99 6.46
N ALA A 109 -0.77 4.44 7.51
CA ALA A 109 -1.42 4.29 8.82
C ALA A 109 -1.80 5.64 9.42
N GLU A 110 -0.98 6.67 9.24
CA GLU A 110 -1.30 8.03 9.69
C GLU A 110 -2.57 8.56 9.03
N VAL A 111 -2.77 8.29 7.75
CA VAL A 111 -3.98 8.70 7.02
C VAL A 111 -5.21 8.02 7.62
N VAL A 112 -5.14 6.72 7.84
CA VAL A 112 -6.26 5.95 8.44
C VAL A 112 -6.55 6.47 9.84
N ARG A 113 -5.52 6.66 10.67
CA ARG A 113 -5.64 7.18 12.03
C ARG A 113 -6.35 8.52 12.07
N ASP A 114 -5.96 9.42 11.17
CA ASP A 114 -6.45 10.80 11.18
C ASP A 114 -7.87 10.93 10.61
N LEU A 115 -8.26 10.04 9.69
CA LEU A 115 -9.55 10.11 9.02
C LEU A 115 -10.59 9.13 9.56
N HIS A 116 -10.17 8.08 10.27
CA HIS A 116 -11.11 7.11 10.82
C HIS A 116 -12.07 7.76 11.81
N ARG A 117 -13.34 7.38 11.73
CA ARG A 117 -14.37 7.86 12.64
C ARG A 117 -15.01 6.69 13.38
N THR A 118 -15.24 6.88 14.68
CA THR A 118 -15.99 5.92 15.50
C THR A 118 -17.47 6.26 15.43
N ALA A 119 -18.31 5.37 15.95
CA ALA A 119 -19.76 5.58 15.96
C ALA A 119 -20.20 6.83 16.75
N THR A 120 -19.35 7.31 17.66
CA THR A 120 -19.62 8.48 18.50
C THR A 120 -19.15 9.80 17.89
N GLN A 121 -18.41 9.74 16.80
CA GLN A 121 -17.87 10.93 16.12
C GLN A 121 -18.74 11.32 14.92
N PRO A 122 -18.67 12.60 14.49
CA PRO A 122 -19.40 13.02 13.28
C PRO A 122 -19.00 12.15 12.07
N GLU A 123 -19.96 11.93 11.19
CA GLU A 123 -19.71 11.16 9.98
C GLU A 123 -18.66 11.84 9.10
N GLN A 124 -17.89 11.01 8.38
CA GLN A 124 -16.94 11.50 7.39
C GLN A 124 -17.70 12.06 6.18
N SER A 125 -17.11 13.08 5.54
CA SER A 125 -17.55 13.47 4.20
C SER A 125 -17.27 12.32 3.21
N PHE A 126 -17.89 12.38 2.04
CA PHE A 126 -17.66 11.38 1.00
C PHE A 126 -16.17 11.30 0.62
N SER A 127 -15.52 12.45 0.42
CA SER A 127 -14.08 12.50 0.08
C SER A 127 -13.20 11.93 1.18
N GLU A 128 -13.49 12.25 2.45
CA GLU A 128 -12.74 11.69 3.58
C GLU A 128 -12.87 10.18 3.63
N ARG A 129 -14.07 9.67 3.40
CA ARG A 129 -14.35 8.23 3.39
C ARG A 129 -13.57 7.53 2.29
N GLN A 130 -13.57 8.08 1.08
CA GLN A 130 -12.85 7.49 -0.04
C GLN A 130 -11.35 7.39 0.23
N ILE A 131 -10.75 8.45 0.75
CA ILE A 131 -9.32 8.48 1.05
C ILE A 131 -9.00 7.50 2.20
N CYS A 132 -9.82 7.50 3.24
CA CYS A 132 -9.64 6.58 4.37
C CYS A 132 -9.74 5.12 3.94
N GLU A 133 -10.74 4.77 3.13
CA GLU A 133 -10.92 3.42 2.63
C GLU A 133 -9.75 2.98 1.74
N ALA A 134 -9.27 3.87 0.88
CA ALA A 134 -8.12 3.56 0.02
C ALA A 134 -6.86 3.28 0.86
N ALA A 135 -6.61 4.09 1.88
CA ALA A 135 -5.48 3.89 2.78
C ALA A 135 -5.62 2.59 3.58
N PHE A 136 -6.81 2.34 4.10
CA PHE A 136 -7.11 1.14 4.87
C PHE A 136 -6.91 -0.12 4.03
N GLU A 137 -7.39 -0.14 2.80
CA GLU A 137 -7.22 -1.26 1.88
C GLU A 137 -5.74 -1.56 1.61
N ARG A 138 -4.92 -0.52 1.45
CA ARG A 138 -3.47 -0.68 1.26
C ARG A 138 -2.82 -1.37 2.45
N LEU A 139 -3.19 -0.98 3.67
CA LEU A 139 -2.68 -1.61 4.89
C LEU A 139 -3.16 -3.05 5.02
N VAL A 140 -4.43 -3.31 4.72
CA VAL A 140 -5.00 -4.66 4.76
C VAL A 140 -4.25 -5.58 3.80
N ASP A 141 -4.05 -5.14 2.58
CA ASP A 141 -3.38 -5.94 1.56
C ASP A 141 -1.95 -6.30 1.95
N GLU A 142 -1.19 -5.34 2.45
CA GLU A 142 0.19 -5.58 2.85
C GLU A 142 0.28 -6.44 4.11
N LEU A 143 -0.55 -6.17 5.11
CA LEU A 143 -0.60 -6.97 6.33
C LEU A 143 -0.97 -8.42 6.03
N ALA A 144 -1.97 -8.63 5.19
CA ALA A 144 -2.40 -9.97 4.79
C ALA A 144 -1.26 -10.73 4.10
N ALA A 145 -0.53 -10.07 3.23
CA ALA A 145 0.61 -10.66 2.53
C ALA A 145 1.76 -10.99 3.47
N ILE A 146 2.07 -10.11 4.42
CA ILE A 146 3.16 -10.32 5.39
C ILE A 146 2.83 -11.46 6.33
N GLU A 147 1.62 -11.49 6.89
CA GLU A 147 1.22 -12.52 7.86
C GLU A 147 0.67 -13.78 7.22
N LYS A 148 0.48 -13.79 5.91
CA LYS A 148 -0.09 -14.91 5.15
C LYS A 148 -1.47 -15.30 5.66
N ILE A 149 -2.30 -14.31 5.92
CA ILE A 149 -3.69 -14.46 6.33
C ILE A 149 -4.61 -13.87 5.27
N ASP A 150 -5.90 -14.18 5.33
CA ASP A 150 -6.84 -13.60 4.39
C ASP A 150 -7.11 -12.12 4.71
N LYS A 151 -7.68 -11.40 3.75
CA LYS A 151 -7.94 -9.97 3.88
C LYS A 151 -8.96 -9.67 4.97
N ASP A 152 -9.93 -10.54 5.18
CA ASP A 152 -10.94 -10.35 6.20
C ASP A 152 -10.34 -10.38 7.61
N LYS A 153 -9.41 -11.30 7.85
CA LYS A 153 -8.69 -11.39 9.13
C LYS A 153 -7.80 -10.17 9.35
N ALA A 154 -7.09 -9.75 8.31
CA ALA A 154 -6.25 -8.55 8.37
C ALA A 154 -7.09 -7.31 8.65
N SER A 155 -8.21 -7.16 7.97
CA SER A 155 -9.15 -6.06 8.17
C SER A 155 -9.66 -6.02 9.61
N GLY A 156 -10.11 -7.16 10.13
CA GLY A 156 -10.59 -7.28 11.51
C GLY A 156 -9.53 -6.89 12.54
N LYS A 157 -8.29 -7.29 12.30
CA LYS A 157 -7.16 -6.95 13.17
C LYS A 157 -6.92 -5.44 13.23
N LEU A 158 -6.95 -4.77 12.06
CA LEU A 158 -6.77 -3.33 11.99
C LEU A 158 -7.94 -2.58 12.63
N GLU A 159 -9.17 -3.04 12.41
CA GLU A 159 -10.36 -2.44 13.02
C GLU A 159 -10.32 -2.49 14.54
N LYS A 160 -9.87 -3.60 15.10
CA LYS A 160 -9.71 -3.73 16.55
C LYS A 160 -8.73 -2.70 17.12
N LEU A 161 -7.64 -2.45 16.40
CA LEU A 161 -6.66 -1.44 16.83
C LEU A 161 -7.24 -0.03 16.78
N LEU A 162 -8.02 0.28 15.75
CA LEU A 162 -8.67 1.57 15.62
C LEU A 162 -9.72 1.79 16.74
N GLN A 163 -10.46 0.76 17.11
CA GLN A 163 -11.44 0.84 18.18
C GLN A 163 -10.78 1.11 19.54
N LYS A 164 -9.60 0.54 19.78
CA LYS A 164 -8.87 0.77 21.04
C LYS A 164 -8.32 2.19 21.15
N ALA A 165 -8.14 2.87 20.03
CA ALA A 165 -7.61 4.24 19.99
C ALA A 165 -8.70 5.30 20.25
N ALA A 166 -9.95 4.93 20.24
CA ALA A 166 -11.09 5.83 20.42
C ALA A 166 -11.31 6.17 21.92
#